data_6b17a382f762dbc46b0bc625af976b3b
#
_entry.id   6b17a382f762dbc46b0bc625af976b3b
#
_cell.length_a   1.000
_cell.length_b   1.000
_cell.length_c   1.000
_cell.angle_alpha   90.00
_cell.angle_beta   90.00
_cell.angle_gamma   90.00
#
_symmetry.space_group_name_H-M   'P 1'
#
loop_
_entity.id
_entity.type
_entity.pdbx_description
1 polymer ?
#
loop_
_entity_poly.entity_id
_entity_poly.type
_entity_poly.pdbx_seq_one_letter_code
_entity_poly.pdbx_strand_id
1 'polypeptide(L)'
;AVPGNKPAEISRGIWAQINRDNYSSYLDTYAFVLDKMGDHANAADHAARAVALGDGKNPEVNERYCNLLERIKSPELRRTLEGFVMKGKATSKMKTQLKEVYKAEDTSEKGFDAYMSRLTESAKTHLRQELVASMLDPPAPDFTLRDLDGKTVSLESLKGKVVIVDFWATWCGPCKASFPGMQMAVNQH
;
A
#
# COMPACT_ATOMS: atom_id res chain seq x y z
N ALA A 1 -23.08 2.01 3.19
CA ALA A 1 -23.26 0.67 3.75
C ALA A 1 -24.54 0.65 4.56
N VAL A 2 -25.44 -0.29 4.29
CA VAL A 2 -26.67 -0.48 5.07
C VAL A 2 -26.27 -1.14 6.39
N PRO A 3 -26.52 -0.52 7.56
CA PRO A 3 -26.06 -1.03 8.86
C PRO A 3 -26.57 -2.42 9.25
N GLY A 4 -27.50 -2.99 8.48
CA GLY A 4 -28.23 -4.21 8.85
C GLY A 4 -27.68 -5.53 8.30
N ASN A 5 -26.71 -5.53 7.39
CA ASN A 5 -26.29 -6.74 6.65
C ASN A 5 -24.91 -7.28 7.02
N LYS A 6 -24.46 -7.09 8.27
CA LYS A 6 -23.20 -7.68 8.71
C LYS A 6 -23.34 -9.21 8.86
N PRO A 7 -22.53 -10.02 8.16
CA PRO A 7 -22.48 -11.46 8.39
C PRO A 7 -22.13 -11.79 9.84
N ALA A 8 -22.74 -12.84 10.39
CA ALA A 8 -22.57 -13.21 11.80
C ALA A 8 -21.11 -13.55 12.13
N GLU A 9 -20.41 -14.15 11.17
CA GLU A 9 -19.03 -14.65 11.29
C GLU A 9 -17.97 -13.53 11.27
N ILE A 10 -18.33 -12.30 10.83
CA ILE A 10 -17.41 -11.18 10.70
C ILE A 10 -17.50 -10.29 11.95
N SER A 11 -16.34 -9.96 12.55
CA SER A 11 -16.29 -9.00 13.64
C SER A 11 -16.74 -7.60 13.21
N ARG A 12 -17.24 -6.78 14.15
CA ARG A 12 -17.65 -5.40 13.85
C ARG A 12 -16.51 -4.55 13.28
N GLY A 13 -15.29 -4.75 13.76
CA GLY A 13 -14.11 -4.01 13.27
C GLY A 13 -13.76 -4.35 11.83
N ILE A 14 -13.73 -5.64 11.50
CA ILE A 14 -13.49 -6.11 10.13
C ILE A 14 -14.60 -5.62 9.19
N TRP A 15 -15.86 -5.72 9.61
CA TRP A 15 -16.99 -5.24 8.81
C TRP A 15 -16.92 -3.72 8.54
N ALA A 16 -16.56 -2.93 9.55
CA ALA A 16 -16.35 -1.50 9.38
C ALA A 16 -15.20 -1.19 8.40
N GLN A 17 -14.13 -1.98 8.42
CA GLN A 17 -13.03 -1.84 7.47
C GLN A 17 -13.48 -2.17 6.04
N ILE A 18 -14.15 -3.31 5.84
CA ILE A 18 -14.70 -3.70 4.52
C ILE A 18 -15.59 -2.60 3.96
N ASN A 19 -16.44 -2.01 4.78
CA ASN A 19 -17.32 -0.92 4.34
C ASN A 19 -16.55 0.35 3.97
N ARG A 20 -15.49 0.70 4.69
CA ARG A 20 -14.62 1.83 4.33
C ARG A 20 -13.92 1.58 3.00
N ASP A 21 -13.38 0.38 2.80
CA ASP A 21 -12.66 0.02 1.57
C ASP A 21 -13.60 0.01 0.35
N ASN A 22 -14.81 -0.55 0.51
CA ASN A 22 -15.84 -0.50 -0.53
C ASN A 22 -16.25 0.94 -0.86
N TYR A 23 -16.45 1.78 0.16
CA TYR A 23 -16.83 3.16 -0.06
C TYR A 23 -15.71 3.98 -0.69
N SER A 24 -14.45 3.72 -0.32
CA SER A 24 -13.27 4.25 -1.01
C SER A 24 -13.30 3.90 -2.50
N SER A 25 -13.56 2.63 -2.85
CA SER A 25 -13.64 2.17 -4.23
C SER A 25 -14.78 2.83 -5.03
N TYR A 26 -15.94 3.04 -4.39
CA TYR A 26 -17.07 3.77 -5.04
C TYR A 26 -16.72 5.23 -5.31
N LEU A 27 -16.06 5.91 -4.38
CA LEU A 27 -15.61 7.29 -4.57
C LEU A 27 -14.55 7.39 -5.67
N ASP A 28 -13.63 6.44 -5.76
CA ASP A 28 -12.64 6.38 -6.83
C ASP A 28 -13.29 6.17 -8.20
N THR A 29 -14.25 5.24 -8.29
CA THR A 29 -15.01 5.02 -9.52
C THR A 29 -15.78 6.28 -9.93
N TYR A 30 -16.39 6.97 -8.96
CA TYR A 30 -17.12 8.22 -9.25
C TYR A 30 -16.15 9.34 -9.69
N ALA A 31 -14.99 9.46 -9.05
CA ALA A 31 -13.95 10.38 -9.48
C ALA A 31 -13.48 10.10 -10.92
N PHE A 32 -13.31 8.83 -11.27
CA PHE A 32 -12.99 8.45 -12.65
C PHE A 32 -14.05 8.88 -13.66
N VAL A 33 -15.33 8.71 -13.35
CA VAL A 33 -16.43 9.14 -14.23
C VAL A 33 -16.44 10.66 -14.39
N LEU A 34 -16.33 11.42 -13.29
CA LEU A 34 -16.25 12.89 -13.34
C LEU A 34 -15.07 13.38 -14.16
N ASP A 35 -13.90 12.73 -14.02
CA ASP A 35 -12.72 13.05 -14.84
C ASP A 35 -12.99 12.86 -16.34
N LYS A 36 -13.66 11.77 -16.71
CA LYS A 36 -14.07 11.51 -18.10
C LYS A 36 -15.10 12.52 -18.63
N MET A 37 -15.92 13.07 -17.76
CA MET A 37 -16.88 14.13 -18.09
C MET A 37 -16.24 15.53 -18.16
N GLY A 38 -14.95 15.66 -17.82
CA GLY A 38 -14.23 16.93 -17.81
C GLY A 38 -14.37 17.73 -16.51
N ASP A 39 -15.07 17.21 -15.52
CA ASP A 39 -15.22 17.83 -14.20
C ASP A 39 -14.05 17.44 -13.28
N HIS A 40 -12.87 17.91 -13.64
CA HIS A 40 -11.62 17.54 -12.97
C HIS A 40 -11.53 18.01 -11.51
N ALA A 41 -12.17 19.13 -11.18
CA ALA A 41 -12.15 19.68 -9.82
C ALA A 41 -12.94 18.80 -8.85
N ASN A 42 -14.18 18.44 -9.19
CA ASN A 42 -14.98 17.51 -8.39
C ASN A 42 -14.37 16.10 -8.39
N ALA A 43 -13.80 15.67 -9.52
CA ALA A 43 -13.05 14.41 -9.58
C ALA A 43 -11.91 14.38 -8.55
N ALA A 44 -11.13 15.45 -8.42
CA ALA A 44 -10.05 15.55 -7.45
C ALA A 44 -10.54 15.49 -5.99
N ASP A 45 -11.67 16.17 -5.67
CA ASP A 45 -12.28 16.09 -4.33
C ASP A 45 -12.69 14.66 -3.99
N HIS A 46 -13.39 13.97 -4.88
CA HIS A 46 -13.82 12.60 -4.66
C HIS A 46 -12.63 11.63 -4.56
N ALA A 47 -11.58 11.81 -5.37
CA ALA A 47 -10.35 11.02 -5.28
C ALA A 47 -9.61 11.26 -3.96
N ALA A 48 -9.53 12.49 -3.47
CA ALA A 48 -8.97 12.83 -2.15
C ALA A 48 -9.70 12.08 -1.02
N ARG A 49 -11.03 12.07 -1.06
CA ARG A 49 -11.86 11.35 -0.09
C ARG A 49 -11.69 9.84 -0.18
N ALA A 50 -11.54 9.30 -1.40
CA ALA A 50 -11.24 7.89 -1.61
C ALA A 50 -9.88 7.51 -0.97
N VAL A 51 -8.83 8.31 -1.21
CA VAL A 51 -7.52 8.13 -0.58
C VAL A 51 -7.62 8.17 0.95
N ALA A 52 -8.32 9.15 1.50
CA ALA A 52 -8.46 9.30 2.96
C ALA A 52 -9.18 8.11 3.60
N LEU A 53 -10.26 7.61 2.99
CA LEU A 53 -11.01 6.46 3.50
C LEU A 53 -10.24 5.14 3.38
N GLY A 54 -9.52 4.93 2.27
CA GLY A 54 -8.68 3.76 2.04
C GLY A 54 -7.31 3.85 2.72
N ASP A 55 -7.04 4.93 3.46
CA ASP A 55 -5.73 5.21 4.09
C ASP A 55 -4.57 5.14 3.09
N GLY A 56 -4.82 5.49 1.83
CA GLY A 56 -3.83 5.45 0.76
C GLY A 56 -3.26 4.04 0.48
N LYS A 57 -3.96 2.98 0.82
CA LYS A 57 -3.49 1.60 0.62
C LYS A 57 -3.57 1.14 -0.82
N ASN A 58 -4.47 1.73 -1.62
CA ASN A 58 -4.63 1.37 -3.02
C ASN A 58 -3.77 2.27 -3.92
N PRO A 59 -2.72 1.72 -4.59
CA PRO A 59 -1.81 2.50 -5.43
C PRO A 59 -2.51 3.19 -6.61
N GLU A 60 -3.52 2.54 -7.20
CA GLU A 60 -4.23 3.09 -8.37
C GLU A 60 -5.07 4.32 -7.99
N VAL A 61 -5.70 4.28 -6.81
CA VAL A 61 -6.45 5.42 -6.25
C VAL A 61 -5.50 6.59 -5.96
N ASN A 62 -4.32 6.30 -5.40
CA ASN A 62 -3.31 7.31 -5.13
C ASN A 62 -2.80 7.96 -6.42
N GLU A 63 -2.50 7.15 -7.46
CA GLU A 63 -2.07 7.65 -8.77
C GLU A 63 -3.15 8.53 -9.41
N ARG A 64 -4.41 8.10 -9.39
CA ARG A 64 -5.53 8.88 -9.93
C ARG A 64 -5.63 10.24 -9.26
N TYR A 65 -5.56 10.27 -7.93
CA TYR A 65 -5.60 11.54 -7.19
C TYR A 65 -4.46 12.47 -7.58
N CYS A 66 -3.22 11.98 -7.64
CA CYS A 66 -2.08 12.81 -8.07
C CYS A 66 -2.22 13.30 -9.51
N ASN A 67 -2.69 12.46 -10.43
CA ASN A 67 -2.93 12.84 -11.82
C ASN A 67 -4.03 13.93 -11.95
N LEU A 68 -5.06 13.86 -11.12
CA LEU A 68 -6.10 14.89 -11.08
C LEU A 68 -5.58 16.21 -10.53
N LEU A 69 -4.77 16.18 -9.45
CA LEU A 69 -4.10 17.37 -8.91
C LEU A 69 -3.20 18.03 -9.96
N GLU A 70 -2.47 17.25 -10.75
CA GLU A 70 -1.65 17.77 -11.86
C GLU A 70 -2.52 18.42 -12.93
N ARG A 71 -3.60 17.77 -13.33
CA ARG A 71 -4.54 18.25 -14.37
C ARG A 71 -5.18 19.58 -14.02
N ILE A 72 -5.57 19.77 -12.75
CA ILE A 72 -6.11 21.04 -12.25
C ILE A 72 -5.02 22.04 -11.83
N LYS A 73 -3.75 21.71 -12.03
CA LYS A 73 -2.58 22.51 -11.62
C LYS A 73 -2.62 22.89 -10.15
N SER A 74 -3.00 21.94 -9.30
CA SER A 74 -3.13 22.17 -7.86
C SER A 74 -1.75 22.43 -7.21
N PRO A 75 -1.62 23.45 -6.37
CA PRO A 75 -0.39 23.69 -5.61
C PRO A 75 -0.10 22.58 -4.58
N GLU A 76 -1.07 21.73 -4.30
CA GLU A 76 -0.94 20.63 -3.35
C GLU A 76 -0.25 19.38 -3.94
N LEU A 77 -0.07 19.33 -5.28
CA LEU A 77 0.46 18.14 -5.96
C LEU A 77 1.79 17.68 -5.35
N ARG A 78 2.76 18.59 -5.22
CA ARG A 78 4.08 18.27 -4.66
C ARG A 78 3.97 17.69 -3.25
N ARG A 79 3.28 18.39 -2.35
CA ARG A 79 3.09 17.96 -0.97
C ARG A 79 2.40 16.60 -0.87
N THR A 80 1.43 16.35 -1.74
CA THR A 80 0.70 15.08 -1.80
C THR A 80 1.62 13.94 -2.24
N LEU A 81 2.41 14.14 -3.29
CA LEU A 81 3.39 13.17 -3.79
C LEU A 81 4.47 12.87 -2.71
N GLU A 82 5.03 13.91 -2.07
CA GLU A 82 5.95 13.76 -0.94
C GLU A 82 5.35 12.92 0.20
N GLY A 83 4.10 13.21 0.56
CA GLY A 83 3.37 12.48 1.60
C GLY A 83 3.23 10.99 1.29
N PHE A 84 2.95 10.63 0.03
CA PHE A 84 2.92 9.22 -0.38
C PHE A 84 4.31 8.58 -0.35
N VAL A 85 5.36 9.28 -0.77
CA VAL A 85 6.74 8.77 -0.69
C VAL A 85 7.14 8.54 0.76
N MET A 86 6.91 9.51 1.65
CA MET A 86 7.26 9.40 3.08
C MET A 86 6.50 8.28 3.81
N LYS A 87 5.31 7.91 3.33
CA LYS A 87 4.52 6.79 3.88
C LYS A 87 4.81 5.45 3.20
N GLY A 88 5.72 5.40 2.22
CA GLY A 88 6.00 4.18 1.45
C GLY A 88 4.86 3.74 0.53
N LYS A 89 3.91 4.65 0.22
CA LYS A 89 2.68 4.39 -0.56
C LYS A 89 2.75 4.93 -2.00
N ALA A 90 3.90 5.48 -2.40
CA ALA A 90 4.13 6.02 -3.73
C ALA A 90 4.55 4.93 -4.72
N THR A 91 3.91 4.91 -5.89
CA THR A 91 4.32 4.07 -7.02
C THR A 91 5.53 4.65 -7.76
N SER A 92 6.11 3.88 -8.68
CA SER A 92 7.19 4.37 -9.54
C SER A 92 6.75 5.55 -10.40
N LYS A 93 5.48 5.56 -10.88
CA LYS A 93 4.92 6.68 -11.65
C LYS A 93 4.83 7.95 -10.83
N MET A 94 4.35 7.85 -9.59
CA MET A 94 4.26 8.98 -8.67
C MET A 94 5.64 9.56 -8.33
N LYS A 95 6.66 8.70 -8.17
CA LYS A 95 8.06 9.15 -7.97
C LYS A 95 8.61 9.88 -9.19
N THR A 96 8.28 9.41 -10.40
CA THR A 96 8.62 10.11 -11.64
C THR A 96 7.91 11.46 -11.74
N GLN A 97 6.62 11.51 -11.42
CA GLN A 97 5.83 12.75 -11.38
C GLN A 97 6.42 13.75 -10.36
N LEU A 98 6.82 13.28 -9.17
CA LEU A 98 7.50 14.12 -8.18
C LEU A 98 8.82 14.68 -8.71
N LYS A 99 9.57 13.90 -9.49
CA LYS A 99 10.80 14.36 -10.13
C LYS A 99 10.54 15.50 -11.11
N GLU A 100 9.50 15.41 -11.91
CA GLU A 100 9.14 16.46 -12.87
C GLU A 100 8.66 17.73 -12.16
N VAL A 101 7.84 17.60 -11.11
CA VAL A 101 7.42 18.73 -10.28
C VAL A 101 8.63 19.39 -9.60
N TYR A 102 9.55 18.62 -9.04
CA TYR A 102 10.77 19.13 -8.43
C TYR A 102 11.63 19.92 -9.42
N LYS A 103 11.82 19.40 -10.64
CA LYS A 103 12.58 20.08 -11.70
C LYS A 103 11.94 21.38 -12.15
N ALA A 104 10.62 21.44 -12.20
CA ALA A 104 9.90 22.63 -12.63
C ALA A 104 10.02 23.79 -11.61
N GLU A 105 10.16 23.48 -10.33
CA GLU A 105 10.26 24.47 -9.25
C GLU A 105 11.72 24.82 -8.89
N ASP A 106 12.62 23.85 -9.01
CA ASP A 106 14.03 24.00 -8.69
C ASP A 106 14.87 23.66 -9.93
N THR A 107 15.47 24.66 -10.54
CA THR A 107 16.20 24.57 -11.82
C THR A 107 17.42 23.65 -11.80
N SER A 108 17.73 23.03 -10.67
CA SER A 108 18.87 22.14 -10.48
C SER A 108 18.45 20.68 -10.25
N GLU A 109 18.68 19.80 -11.23
CA GLU A 109 18.57 18.35 -11.02
C GLU A 109 19.50 17.81 -9.91
N LYS A 110 20.52 18.58 -9.54
CA LYS A 110 21.62 18.16 -8.63
C LYS A 110 21.21 17.97 -7.17
N GLY A 111 19.97 18.05 -6.81
CA GLY A 111 19.52 17.84 -5.41
C GLY A 111 18.48 16.75 -5.27
N PHE A 112 17.94 16.26 -6.40
CA PHE A 112 16.79 15.35 -6.37
C PHE A 112 17.07 14.01 -5.69
N ASP A 113 18.25 13.42 -5.93
CA ASP A 113 18.60 12.13 -5.32
C ASP A 113 18.74 12.24 -3.80
N ALA A 114 19.36 13.30 -3.30
CA ALA A 114 19.47 13.56 -1.87
C ALA A 114 18.10 13.88 -1.25
N TYR A 115 17.25 14.62 -1.96
CA TYR A 115 15.88 14.90 -1.56
C TYR A 115 15.04 13.60 -1.49
N MET A 116 15.08 12.76 -2.50
CA MET A 116 14.39 11.47 -2.53
C MET A 116 14.91 10.52 -1.44
N SER A 117 16.21 10.53 -1.18
CA SER A 117 16.80 9.71 -0.10
C SER A 117 16.24 10.09 1.25
N ARG A 118 16.09 11.38 1.55
CA ARG A 118 15.47 11.86 2.81
C ARG A 118 14.01 11.42 2.94
N LEU A 119 13.22 11.55 1.88
CA LEU A 119 11.81 11.11 1.88
C LEU A 119 11.71 9.58 2.06
N THR A 120 12.59 8.82 1.42
CA THR A 120 12.59 7.36 1.49
C THR A 120 13.05 6.85 2.86
N GLU A 121 13.98 7.53 3.52
CA GLU A 121 14.39 7.18 4.88
C GLU A 121 13.27 7.39 5.88
N SER A 122 12.49 8.48 5.71
CA SER A 122 11.25 8.68 6.47
C SER A 122 10.26 7.53 6.26
N ALA A 123 10.11 7.05 5.02
CA ALA A 123 9.25 5.90 4.70
C ALA A 123 9.67 4.61 5.43
N LYS A 124 10.97 4.33 5.47
CA LYS A 124 11.49 3.15 6.20
C LYS A 124 11.19 3.22 7.69
N THR A 125 11.39 4.39 8.28
CA THR A 125 11.11 4.63 9.70
C THR A 125 9.62 4.44 9.99
N HIS A 126 8.75 4.99 9.16
CA HIS A 126 7.29 4.86 9.30
C HIS A 126 6.85 3.39 9.17
N LEU A 127 7.30 2.70 8.13
CA LEU A 127 7.01 1.27 7.93
C LEU A 127 7.48 0.43 9.12
N ARG A 128 8.68 0.68 9.64
CA ARG A 128 9.18 -0.01 10.81
C ARG A 128 8.30 0.21 12.05
N GLN A 129 7.84 1.44 12.26
CA GLN A 129 6.92 1.76 13.37
C GLN A 129 5.58 1.06 13.22
N GLU A 130 5.00 1.04 12.02
CA GLU A 130 3.75 0.32 11.73
C GLU A 130 3.91 -1.19 11.96
N LEU A 131 5.01 -1.78 11.48
CA LEU A 131 5.29 -3.20 11.68
C LEU A 131 5.42 -3.54 13.18
N VAL A 132 6.22 -2.77 13.93
CA VAL A 132 6.38 -2.99 15.38
C VAL A 132 5.04 -2.83 16.11
N ALA A 133 4.24 -1.83 15.75
CA ALA A 133 2.92 -1.61 16.37
C ALA A 133 1.90 -2.72 16.02
N SER A 134 2.09 -3.42 14.90
CA SER A 134 1.24 -4.54 14.47
C SER A 134 1.73 -5.92 14.94
N MET A 135 2.92 -5.99 15.57
CA MET A 135 3.46 -7.27 16.07
C MET A 135 2.53 -7.87 17.11
N LEU A 136 2.26 -9.15 16.96
CA LEU A 136 1.55 -9.94 17.94
C LEU A 136 2.56 -10.66 18.83
N ASP A 137 2.35 -10.64 20.14
CA ASP A 137 3.22 -11.28 21.13
C ASP A 137 2.80 -12.70 21.56
N PRO A 138 1.58 -13.20 21.27
CA PRO A 138 1.23 -14.57 21.60
C PRO A 138 2.06 -15.58 20.83
N PRO A 139 2.40 -16.73 21.45
CA PRO A 139 3.11 -17.81 20.78
C PRO A 139 2.42 -18.20 19.48
N ALA A 140 3.21 -18.44 18.43
CA ALA A 140 2.67 -18.94 17.17
C ALA A 140 2.02 -20.32 17.38
N PRO A 141 0.87 -20.61 16.76
CA PRO A 141 0.26 -21.93 16.80
C PRO A 141 1.23 -23.00 16.28
N ASP A 142 1.33 -24.11 16.98
CA ASP A 142 2.15 -25.23 16.54
C ASP A 142 1.59 -25.85 15.25
N PHE A 143 2.51 -26.26 14.38
CA PHE A 143 2.18 -27.05 13.21
C PHE A 143 3.20 -28.17 13.01
N THR A 144 2.74 -29.26 12.40
CA THR A 144 3.58 -30.34 11.91
C THR A 144 3.09 -30.73 10.52
N LEU A 145 3.94 -30.54 9.52
CA LEU A 145 3.62 -30.75 8.11
C LEU A 145 4.68 -31.66 7.46
N ARG A 146 4.37 -32.22 6.30
CA ARG A 146 5.35 -32.91 5.45
C ARG A 146 5.79 -31.97 4.32
N ASP A 147 7.08 -31.91 4.06
CA ASP A 147 7.61 -31.27 2.88
C ASP A 147 7.39 -32.12 1.61
N LEU A 148 7.86 -31.62 0.48
CA LEU A 148 7.69 -32.32 -0.82
C LEU A 148 8.46 -33.64 -0.89
N ASP A 149 9.48 -33.82 -0.08
CA ASP A 149 10.27 -35.06 0.04
C ASP A 149 9.69 -36.03 1.08
N GLY A 150 8.55 -35.66 1.71
CA GLY A 150 7.87 -36.45 2.72
C GLY A 150 8.49 -36.37 4.13
N LYS A 151 9.49 -35.50 4.32
CA LYS A 151 10.11 -35.27 5.62
C LYS A 151 9.20 -34.39 6.49
N THR A 152 9.13 -34.75 7.77
CA THR A 152 8.34 -33.98 8.73
C THR A 152 9.05 -32.68 9.12
N VAL A 153 8.33 -31.57 9.03
CA VAL A 153 8.74 -30.24 9.49
C VAL A 153 7.74 -29.76 10.54
N SER A 154 8.22 -29.37 11.70
CA SER A 154 7.40 -28.79 12.79
C SER A 154 7.92 -27.42 13.17
N LEU A 155 7.06 -26.57 13.74
CA LEU A 155 7.48 -25.26 14.25
C LEU A 155 8.56 -25.43 15.32
N GLU A 156 8.46 -26.46 16.15
CA GLU A 156 9.48 -26.77 17.17
C GLU A 156 10.86 -27.06 16.57
N SER A 157 10.91 -27.77 15.43
CA SER A 157 12.18 -28.05 14.73
C SER A 157 12.84 -26.81 14.12
N LEU A 158 12.12 -25.69 14.09
CA LEU A 158 12.58 -24.41 13.54
C LEU A 158 12.93 -23.39 14.65
N LYS A 159 12.91 -23.78 15.92
CA LYS A 159 13.31 -22.89 17.03
C LYS A 159 14.70 -22.30 16.81
N GLY A 160 14.85 -21.01 17.11
CA GLY A 160 16.08 -20.25 16.88
C GLY A 160 16.27 -19.73 15.46
N LYS A 161 15.31 -19.99 14.55
CA LYS A 161 15.29 -19.45 13.19
C LYS A 161 14.18 -18.43 13.03
N VAL A 162 14.37 -17.46 12.12
CA VAL A 162 13.28 -16.62 11.62
C VAL A 162 12.47 -17.45 10.62
N VAL A 163 11.17 -17.55 10.83
CA VAL A 163 10.27 -18.34 9.99
C VAL A 163 9.28 -17.40 9.31
N ILE A 164 9.22 -17.48 7.99
CA ILE A 164 8.19 -16.79 7.18
C ILE A 164 7.17 -17.85 6.77
N VAL A 165 5.90 -17.62 7.12
CA VAL A 165 4.79 -18.48 6.71
C VAL A 165 3.97 -17.73 5.67
N ASP A 166 3.86 -18.29 4.46
CA ASP A 166 3.05 -17.74 3.37
C ASP A 166 1.87 -18.67 3.07
N PHE A 167 0.67 -18.10 3.00
CA PHE A 167 -0.56 -18.79 2.63
C PHE A 167 -0.90 -18.44 1.19
N TRP A 168 -0.71 -19.37 0.28
CA TRP A 168 -0.91 -19.14 -1.14
C TRP A 168 -1.74 -20.24 -1.82
N ALA A 169 -2.20 -19.97 -3.04
CA ALA A 169 -2.89 -20.93 -3.87
C ALA A 169 -2.42 -20.83 -5.32
N THR A 170 -2.57 -21.92 -6.08
CA THR A 170 -2.11 -22.00 -7.48
C THR A 170 -2.76 -20.96 -8.40
N TRP A 171 -3.97 -20.52 -8.08
CA TRP A 171 -4.72 -19.48 -8.78
C TRP A 171 -4.45 -18.05 -8.28
N CYS A 172 -3.70 -17.89 -7.18
CA CYS A 172 -3.38 -16.58 -6.61
C CYS A 172 -2.22 -15.93 -7.38
N GLY A 173 -2.54 -15.10 -8.36
CA GLY A 173 -1.56 -14.36 -9.16
C GLY A 173 -0.60 -13.48 -8.32
N PRO A 174 -1.11 -12.60 -7.44
CA PRO A 174 -0.29 -11.78 -6.56
C PRO A 174 0.65 -12.59 -5.66
N CYS A 175 0.19 -13.74 -5.13
CA CYS A 175 1.03 -14.61 -4.31
C CYS A 175 2.23 -15.14 -5.09
N LYS A 176 2.00 -15.60 -6.32
CA LYS A 176 3.10 -16.06 -7.20
C LYS A 176 4.07 -14.94 -7.56
N ALA A 177 3.58 -13.72 -7.71
CA ALA A 177 4.41 -12.56 -8.01
C ALA A 177 5.32 -12.15 -6.83
N SER A 178 4.99 -12.52 -5.59
CA SER A 178 5.81 -12.23 -4.40
C SER A 178 6.97 -13.23 -4.20
N PHE A 179 6.93 -14.42 -4.78
CA PHE A 179 7.94 -15.47 -4.56
C PHE A 179 9.38 -15.04 -4.84
N PRO A 180 9.70 -14.33 -5.95
CA PRO A 180 11.06 -13.87 -6.18
C PRO A 180 11.59 -12.95 -5.06
N GLY A 181 10.73 -12.07 -4.54
CA GLY A 181 11.09 -11.19 -3.43
C GLY A 181 11.34 -11.95 -2.13
N MET A 182 10.51 -12.96 -1.82
CA MET A 182 10.72 -13.83 -0.67
C MET A 182 12.02 -14.63 -0.79
N GLN A 183 12.30 -15.17 -1.98
CA GLN A 183 13.53 -15.92 -2.21
C GLN A 183 14.77 -15.02 -2.04
N MET A 184 14.70 -13.77 -2.50
CA MET A 184 15.80 -12.82 -2.26
C MET A 184 16.00 -12.56 -0.76
N ALA A 185 14.92 -12.38 0.00
CA ALA A 185 15.01 -12.18 1.46
C ALA A 185 15.67 -13.38 2.15
N VAL A 186 15.28 -14.61 1.80
CA VAL A 186 15.88 -15.84 2.34
C VAL A 186 17.37 -15.97 1.98
N ASN A 187 17.76 -15.54 0.78
CA ASN A 187 19.15 -15.64 0.32
C ASN A 187 20.07 -14.58 0.96
N GLN A 188 19.51 -13.52 1.54
CA GLN A 188 20.26 -12.41 2.16
C GLN A 188 20.46 -12.59 3.67
N HIS A 189 19.74 -13.53 4.29
CA HIS A 189 19.74 -13.80 5.74
C HIS A 189 19.95 -15.28 6.05
#